data_5c5e6394cfb034af2b1e88d32deb9468
#
_entry.id   5c5e6394cfb034af2b1e88d32deb9468
#
_cell.length_a   1.000
_cell.length_b   1.000
_cell.length_c   1.000
_cell.angle_alpha   90.00
_cell.angle_beta   90.00
_cell.angle_gamma   90.00
#
_symmetry.space_group_name_H-M   'P 1'
#
loop_
_entity.id
_entity.type
_entity.pdbx_description
1 polymer ?
#
loop_
_entity_poly.entity_id
_entity_poly.type
_entity_poly.pdbx_seq_one_letter_code
_entity_poly.pdbx_strand_id
1 'polypeptide(L)'
;MFPYQDPKLPVEERIDDLLGRMTLREKIMQTDQYFSGDFTTQDENGQVTAMDMDRFDALLQGHSVGSVQLRGMTAAMANQVQRYALEKTRLGIPFLFSEEALHGLF
;
A
#
# COMPACT_ATOMS: atom_id res chain seq x y z
N MET A 1 -17.77 12.54 -5.06
CA MET A 1 -16.37 12.77 -4.67
C MET A 1 -16.34 13.46 -3.32
N PHE A 2 -15.60 12.90 -2.39
CA PHE A 2 -15.42 13.52 -1.06
C PHE A 2 -14.34 14.61 -1.10
N PRO A 3 -14.38 15.58 -0.16
CA PRO A 3 -13.36 16.65 -0.12
C PRO A 3 -11.92 16.16 -0.13
N TYR A 4 -11.58 15.09 0.61
CA TYR A 4 -10.21 14.57 0.61
C TYR A 4 -9.73 14.08 -0.76
N GLN A 5 -10.65 13.75 -1.67
CA GLN A 5 -10.36 13.28 -3.02
C GLN A 5 -10.19 14.42 -4.03
N ASP A 6 -10.57 15.65 -3.67
CA ASP A 6 -10.49 16.80 -4.56
C ASP A 6 -9.09 17.44 -4.51
N PRO A 7 -8.27 17.31 -5.58
CA PRO A 7 -6.92 17.87 -5.59
C PRO A 7 -6.89 19.40 -5.61
N LYS A 8 -8.02 20.07 -5.83
CA LYS A 8 -8.11 21.53 -5.87
C LYS A 8 -8.24 22.16 -4.48
N LEU A 9 -8.64 21.36 -3.49
CA LEU A 9 -8.76 21.85 -2.12
C LEU A 9 -7.38 21.92 -1.44
N PRO A 10 -7.21 22.83 -0.47
CA PRO A 10 -6.01 22.87 0.35
C PRO A 10 -5.75 21.54 1.05
N VAL A 11 -4.45 21.18 1.19
CA VAL A 11 -4.04 19.90 1.78
C VAL A 11 -4.62 19.73 3.19
N GLU A 12 -4.61 20.78 4.02
CA GLU A 12 -5.12 20.71 5.39
C GLU A 12 -6.62 20.37 5.43
N GLU A 13 -7.43 20.95 4.54
CA GLU A 13 -8.86 20.64 4.45
C GLU A 13 -9.08 19.18 4.02
N ARG A 14 -8.26 18.68 3.10
CA ARG A 14 -8.32 17.30 2.64
C ARG A 14 -7.94 16.32 3.74
N ILE A 15 -6.91 16.63 4.53
CA ILE A 15 -6.47 15.82 5.68
C ILE A 15 -7.56 15.79 6.75
N ASP A 16 -8.13 16.92 7.10
CA ASP A 16 -9.18 17.02 8.13
C ASP A 16 -10.41 16.20 7.73
N ASP A 17 -10.85 16.30 6.47
CA ASP A 17 -11.96 15.52 5.95
C ASP A 17 -11.65 14.02 5.99
N LEU A 18 -10.47 13.60 5.54
CA LEU A 18 -10.05 12.20 5.55
C LEU A 18 -10.01 11.62 6.97
N LEU A 19 -9.36 12.32 7.89
CA LEU A 19 -9.26 11.90 9.29
C LEU A 19 -10.64 11.75 9.95
N GLY A 20 -11.57 12.64 9.62
CA GLY A 20 -12.94 12.54 10.12
C GLY A 20 -13.72 11.32 9.61
N ARG A 21 -13.32 10.76 8.46
CA ARG A 21 -13.94 9.55 7.85
C ARG A 21 -13.29 8.26 8.31
N MET A 22 -12.05 8.29 8.78
CA MET A 22 -11.29 7.11 9.16
C MET A 22 -11.75 6.55 10.51
N THR A 23 -11.88 5.22 10.56
CA THR A 23 -12.02 4.51 11.83
C THR A 23 -10.70 4.51 12.58
N LEU A 24 -10.74 4.21 13.89
CA LEU A 24 -9.52 4.06 14.68
C LEU A 24 -8.60 2.98 14.09
N ARG A 25 -9.16 1.84 13.67
CA ARG A 25 -8.40 0.76 13.03
C ARG A 25 -7.69 1.25 11.76
N GLU A 26 -8.38 1.97 10.89
CA GLU A 26 -7.78 2.53 9.67
C GLU A 26 -6.65 3.51 9.98
N LYS A 27 -6.80 4.34 11.01
CA LYS A 27 -5.73 5.25 11.47
C LYS A 27 -4.50 4.48 11.96
N ILE A 28 -4.71 3.44 12.75
CA ILE A 28 -3.62 2.60 13.26
C ILE A 28 -2.91 1.88 12.10
N MET A 29 -3.65 1.33 11.16
CA MET A 29 -3.06 0.63 10.01
C MET A 29 -2.24 1.57 9.11
N GLN A 30 -2.53 2.87 9.07
CA GLN A 30 -1.69 3.83 8.35
C GLN A 30 -0.28 3.99 8.95
N THR A 31 -0.05 3.52 10.17
CA THR A 31 1.28 3.51 10.81
C THR A 31 2.02 2.19 10.61
N ASP A 32 1.41 1.23 9.93
CA ASP A 32 1.98 -0.10 9.68
C ASP A 32 2.64 -0.17 8.30
N GLN A 33 3.55 -1.12 8.14
CA GLN A 33 4.26 -1.41 6.90
C GLN A 33 4.25 -2.91 6.63
N TYR A 34 3.95 -3.29 5.38
CA TYR A 34 4.06 -4.67 4.93
C TYR A 34 5.25 -4.86 3.99
N PHE A 35 5.85 -6.05 4.05
CA PHE A 35 7.01 -6.42 3.25
C PHE A 35 6.60 -7.28 2.06
N SER A 36 7.24 -7.08 0.93
CA SER A 36 6.98 -7.85 -0.28
C SER A 36 7.07 -9.37 -0.07
N GLY A 37 7.97 -9.82 0.80
CA GLY A 37 8.11 -11.23 1.13
C GLY A 37 6.85 -11.90 1.71
N ASP A 38 5.94 -11.11 2.28
CA ASP A 38 4.71 -11.63 2.88
C ASP A 38 3.63 -11.99 1.84
N PHE A 39 3.74 -11.46 0.61
CA PHE A 39 2.73 -11.63 -0.44
C PHE A 39 3.30 -11.86 -1.84
N THR A 40 4.54 -12.30 -1.93
CA THR A 40 5.19 -12.67 -3.19
C THR A 40 5.69 -14.11 -3.12
N THR A 41 5.84 -14.73 -4.29
CA THR A 41 6.57 -15.98 -4.42
C THR A 41 8.02 -15.68 -4.78
N GLN A 42 8.93 -16.48 -4.25
CA GLN A 42 10.36 -16.33 -4.47
C GLN A 42 10.94 -17.64 -4.97
N ASP A 43 12.01 -17.56 -5.77
CA ASP A 43 12.78 -18.72 -6.18
C ASP A 43 13.77 -19.18 -5.10
N GLU A 44 14.55 -20.22 -5.40
CA GLU A 44 15.55 -20.79 -4.51
C GLU A 44 16.67 -19.81 -4.10
N ASN A 45 16.83 -18.73 -4.88
CA ASN A 45 17.80 -17.66 -4.61
C ASN A 45 17.19 -16.46 -3.87
N GLY A 46 15.89 -16.55 -3.51
CA GLY A 46 15.17 -15.47 -2.84
C GLY A 46 14.73 -14.33 -3.76
N GLN A 47 14.79 -14.53 -5.07
CA GLN A 47 14.31 -13.52 -6.02
C GLN A 47 12.81 -13.62 -6.21
N VAL A 48 12.13 -12.48 -6.19
CA VAL A 48 10.69 -12.40 -6.40
C VAL A 48 10.34 -12.80 -7.84
N THR A 49 9.47 -13.79 -7.97
CA THR A 49 9.05 -14.35 -9.26
C THR A 49 7.62 -14.00 -9.63
N ALA A 50 6.74 -13.83 -8.65
CA ALA A 50 5.34 -13.49 -8.89
C ALA A 50 4.69 -12.82 -7.67
N MET A 51 3.60 -12.09 -7.94
CA MET A 51 2.69 -11.60 -6.91
C MET A 51 1.70 -12.71 -6.52
N ASP A 52 1.43 -12.82 -5.23
CA ASP A 52 0.31 -13.58 -4.70
C ASP A 52 -0.77 -12.63 -4.21
N MET A 53 -1.66 -12.24 -5.11
CA MET A 53 -2.71 -11.26 -4.80
C MET A 53 -3.77 -11.81 -3.85
N ASP A 54 -4.01 -13.12 -3.84
CA ASP A 54 -4.93 -13.75 -2.87
C ASP A 54 -4.37 -13.65 -1.46
N ARG A 55 -3.07 -13.89 -1.32
CA ARG A 55 -2.37 -13.74 -0.05
C ARG A 55 -2.33 -12.28 0.41
N PHE A 56 -2.10 -11.35 -0.51
CA PHE A 56 -2.14 -9.92 -0.25
C PHE A 56 -3.52 -9.48 0.24
N ASP A 57 -4.60 -9.91 -0.43
CA ASP A 57 -5.97 -9.63 -0.01
C ASP A 57 -6.30 -10.23 1.36
N ALA A 58 -5.84 -11.46 1.62
CA ALA A 58 -6.01 -12.10 2.93
C ALA A 58 -5.31 -11.35 4.06
N LEU A 59 -4.14 -10.77 3.79
CA LEU A 59 -3.40 -9.95 4.76
C LEU A 59 -4.10 -8.62 5.05
N LEU A 60 -4.60 -7.94 4.03
CA LEU A 60 -5.18 -6.61 4.16
C LEU A 60 -6.68 -6.63 4.48
N GLN A 61 -7.43 -7.62 3.98
CA GLN A 61 -8.88 -7.77 4.20
C GLN A 61 -9.68 -6.50 3.87
N GLY A 62 -9.34 -5.84 2.75
CA GLY A 62 -9.98 -4.61 2.33
C GLY A 62 -9.56 -3.35 3.09
N HIS A 63 -8.58 -3.45 3.98
CA HIS A 63 -7.97 -2.30 4.66
C HIS A 63 -6.72 -1.83 3.91
N SER A 64 -6.35 -0.56 4.11
CA SER A 64 -5.09 -0.01 3.64
C SER A 64 -4.07 0.01 4.78
N VAL A 65 -2.78 -0.06 4.41
CA VAL A 65 -1.66 0.20 5.34
C VAL A 65 -0.94 1.47 4.89
N GLY A 66 -0.09 2.02 5.74
CA GLY A 66 0.63 3.26 5.43
C GLY A 66 1.65 3.07 4.33
N SER A 67 2.40 1.98 4.36
CA SER A 67 3.47 1.74 3.41
C SER A 67 3.67 0.28 3.06
N VAL A 68 4.29 0.05 1.90
CA VAL A 68 4.68 -1.27 1.42
C VAL A 68 6.14 -1.20 0.97
N GLN A 69 6.96 -2.11 1.46
CA GLN A 69 8.33 -2.28 0.99
C GLN A 69 8.34 -3.14 -0.27
N LEU A 70 8.95 -2.63 -1.32
CA LEU A 70 8.88 -3.23 -2.66
C LEU A 70 10.03 -4.19 -3.00
N ARG A 71 10.83 -4.59 -2.05
CA ARG A 71 12.05 -5.38 -2.28
C ARG A 71 11.84 -6.49 -3.32
N GLY A 72 12.58 -6.40 -4.42
CA GLY A 72 12.53 -7.37 -5.52
C GLY A 72 11.31 -7.28 -6.43
N MET A 73 10.38 -6.36 -6.19
CA MET A 73 9.18 -6.22 -7.01
C MET A 73 9.47 -5.42 -8.28
N THR A 74 8.83 -5.82 -9.37
CA THR A 74 8.84 -5.05 -10.62
C THR A 74 7.85 -3.88 -10.55
N ALA A 75 7.97 -2.93 -11.48
CA ALA A 75 7.01 -1.84 -11.61
C ALA A 75 5.57 -2.34 -11.84
N ALA A 76 5.41 -3.41 -12.62
CA ALA A 76 4.11 -4.03 -12.85
C ALA A 76 3.50 -4.59 -11.55
N MET A 77 4.31 -5.23 -10.71
CA MET A 77 3.87 -5.73 -9.40
C MET A 77 3.50 -4.58 -8.46
N ALA A 78 4.31 -3.52 -8.42
CA ALA A 78 4.01 -2.32 -7.64
C ALA A 78 2.68 -1.68 -8.08
N ASN A 79 2.42 -1.63 -9.38
CA ASN A 79 1.15 -1.14 -9.91
C ASN A 79 -0.05 -2.00 -9.50
N GLN A 80 0.12 -3.33 -9.44
CA GLN A 80 -0.94 -4.23 -8.94
C GLN A 80 -1.27 -3.94 -7.47
N VAL A 81 -0.25 -3.77 -6.64
CA VAL A 81 -0.41 -3.42 -5.22
C VAL A 81 -1.11 -2.07 -5.07
N GLN A 82 -0.68 -1.06 -5.83
CA GLN A 82 -1.29 0.27 -5.76
C GLN A 82 -2.74 0.28 -6.25
N ARG A 83 -3.04 -0.51 -7.27
CA ARG A 83 -4.42 -0.66 -7.75
C ARG A 83 -5.33 -1.27 -6.69
N TYR A 84 -4.83 -2.22 -5.91
CA TYR A 84 -5.57 -2.76 -4.77
C TYR A 84 -5.95 -1.66 -3.78
N ALA A 85 -5.01 -0.78 -3.42
CA ALA A 85 -5.30 0.33 -2.52
C ALA A 85 -6.44 1.22 -3.03
N LEU A 86 -6.44 1.53 -4.33
CA LEU A 86 -7.41 2.43 -4.93
C LEU A 86 -8.79 1.80 -5.14
N GLU A 87 -8.84 0.50 -5.47
CA GLU A 87 -10.06 -0.17 -5.93
C GLU A 87 -10.70 -1.10 -4.88
N LYS A 88 -9.90 -1.63 -3.95
CA LYS A 88 -10.34 -2.67 -3.00
C LYS A 88 -10.43 -2.21 -1.54
N THR A 89 -9.93 -1.01 -1.22
CA THR A 89 -10.03 -0.47 0.13
C THR A 89 -11.14 0.58 0.21
N ARG A 90 -11.70 0.74 1.41
CA ARG A 90 -12.86 1.61 1.62
C ARG A 90 -12.59 3.09 1.28
N LEU A 91 -11.42 3.59 1.62
CA LEU A 91 -11.06 5.00 1.44
C LEU A 91 -10.21 5.27 0.20
N GLY A 92 -9.66 4.24 -0.43
CA GLY A 92 -8.86 4.38 -1.64
C GLY A 92 -7.57 5.16 -1.44
N ILE A 93 -6.94 5.06 -0.25
CA ILE A 93 -5.69 5.76 0.05
C ILE A 93 -4.54 4.97 -0.55
N PRO A 94 -3.72 5.58 -1.44
CA PRO A 94 -2.55 4.92 -2.00
C PRO A 94 -1.53 4.55 -0.93
N PHE A 95 -0.78 3.46 -1.15
CA PHE A 95 0.36 3.13 -0.30
C PHE A 95 1.55 4.05 -0.58
N LEU A 96 2.30 4.36 0.46
CA LEU A 96 3.66 4.85 0.30
C LEU A 96 4.57 3.65 0.00
N PHE A 97 5.38 3.76 -1.03
CA PHE A 97 6.36 2.74 -1.35
C PHE A 97 7.72 3.08 -0.76
N SER A 98 8.39 2.08 -0.22
CA SER A 98 9.73 2.19 0.32
C SER A 98 10.63 1.08 -0.24
N GLU A 99 11.92 1.33 -0.25
CA GLU A 99 12.93 0.35 -0.60
C GLU A 99 14.18 0.60 0.23
N GLU A 100 14.97 -0.43 0.44
CA GLU A 100 16.25 -0.35 1.12
C GLU A 100 17.39 -0.54 0.12
N ALA A 101 18.40 0.29 0.23
CA ALA A 101 19.57 0.27 -0.63
C ALA A 101 20.88 0.26 0.19
N LEU A 102 20.92 -0.51 1.27
CA LEU A 102 22.09 -0.61 2.18
C LEU A 102 23.37 -1.01 1.45
N HIS A 103 23.24 -1.85 0.42
CA HIS A 103 24.33 -2.35 -0.40
C HIS A 103 24.10 -2.08 -1.89
N GLY A 104 23.34 -1.02 -2.19
CA GLY A 104 22.86 -0.71 -3.54
C GLY A 104 21.45 -1.25 -3.79
N LEU A 105 20.80 -0.69 -4.78
CA LEU A 105 19.47 -1.13 -5.23
C LEU A 105 19.65 -2.19 -6.32
N PHE A 106 19.01 -3.33 -6.14
CA PHE A 106 19.09 -4.46 -7.07
C PHE A 106 17.81 -4.62 -7.87
#